data_b6dff9a2c7b208d555f374eca4055685
#
_entry.id   b6dff9a2c7b208d555f374eca4055685
#
_cell.length_a   1.000
_cell.length_b   1.000
_cell.length_c   1.000
_cell.angle_alpha   90.00
_cell.angle_beta   90.00
_cell.angle_gamma   90.00
#
_symmetry.space_group_name_H-M   'P 1'
#
loop_
_entity.id
_entity.type
_entity.pdbx_description
1 polymer ?
#
loop_
_entity_poly.entity_id
_entity_poly.type
_entity_poly.pdbx_seq_one_letter_code
_entity_poly.pdbx_strand_id
1 'polypeptide(L)'
;MAITPDPSDQNIYQREFKLLDADSNSKLNASEVTKDPIFESGGFSKADKNHNGSLTQDEYATYKSAVQQKEAKQAAHDSAITSKVKANYLLEKNFRSFKVSVETKDGIVILSGFVDDAATKNRAERIAAGVKGVKSVKNGLVVKP
;
A
#
# COMPACT_ATOMS: atom_id res chain seq x y z
N MET A 1 15.01 -20.48 22.09
CA MET A 1 13.57 -20.46 22.25
C MET A 1 12.90 -20.40 20.92
N ALA A 2 12.10 -21.40 20.63
CA ALA A 2 11.39 -21.40 19.38
C ALA A 2 10.51 -20.15 19.30
N ILE A 3 10.78 -19.34 18.29
CA ILE A 3 9.89 -18.25 18.03
C ILE A 3 8.71 -18.83 17.32
N THR A 4 7.74 -19.22 18.09
CA THR A 4 6.43 -19.42 17.55
C THR A 4 6.01 -18.13 16.88
N PRO A 5 5.23 -18.20 15.78
CA PRO A 5 4.66 -17.01 15.19
C PRO A 5 4.13 -16.18 16.35
N ASP A 6 4.52 -14.93 16.34
CA ASP A 6 4.31 -14.02 17.45
C ASP A 6 2.89 -14.21 18.02
N PRO A 7 2.75 -14.69 19.25
CA PRO A 7 1.41 -14.87 19.81
C PRO A 7 0.60 -13.59 19.82
N SER A 8 1.27 -12.44 19.73
CA SER A 8 0.57 -11.16 19.67
C SER A 8 -0.18 -10.99 18.35
N ASP A 9 0.32 -11.51 17.23
CA ASP A 9 -0.36 -11.40 15.94
C ASP A 9 -1.65 -12.20 15.93
N GLN A 10 -1.61 -13.43 16.44
CA GLN A 10 -2.81 -14.23 16.55
C GLN A 10 -3.81 -13.61 17.53
N ASN A 11 -3.32 -13.04 18.61
CA ASN A 11 -4.20 -12.38 19.59
C ASN A 11 -4.89 -11.15 18.99
N ILE A 12 -4.22 -10.41 18.11
CA ILE A 12 -4.81 -9.26 17.43
C ILE A 12 -5.97 -9.72 16.55
N TYR A 13 -5.77 -10.74 15.73
CA TYR A 13 -6.82 -11.25 14.84
C TYR A 13 -7.99 -11.84 15.62
N GLN A 14 -7.70 -12.56 16.70
CA GLN A 14 -8.74 -13.10 17.58
C GLN A 14 -9.58 -12.01 18.23
N ARG A 15 -8.90 -10.97 18.68
CA ARG A 15 -9.55 -9.83 19.32
C ARG A 15 -10.45 -9.08 18.33
N GLU A 16 -9.94 -8.83 17.14
CA GLU A 16 -10.72 -8.17 16.09
C GLU A 16 -11.90 -9.02 15.65
N PHE A 17 -11.70 -10.32 15.54
CA PHE A 17 -12.77 -11.24 15.21
C PHE A 17 -13.90 -11.17 16.24
N LYS A 18 -13.56 -11.18 17.52
CA LYS A 18 -14.57 -11.09 18.59
C LYS A 18 -15.33 -9.77 18.57
N LEU A 19 -14.64 -8.68 18.23
CA LEU A 19 -15.29 -7.37 18.12
C LEU A 19 -16.29 -7.32 16.97
N LEU A 20 -16.00 -8.02 15.89
CA LEU A 20 -16.86 -8.08 14.71
C LEU A 20 -18.01 -9.07 14.89
N ASP A 21 -17.82 -10.11 15.69
CA ASP A 21 -18.80 -11.16 15.94
C ASP A 21 -19.85 -10.68 16.92
N ALA A 22 -20.78 -9.88 16.44
CA ALA A 22 -21.76 -9.20 17.26
C ALA A 22 -22.75 -10.15 17.97
N ASP A 23 -23.04 -11.26 17.33
CA ASP A 23 -23.99 -12.26 17.88
C ASP A 23 -23.29 -13.41 18.61
N SER A 24 -21.97 -13.36 18.70
CA SER A 24 -21.15 -14.35 19.43
C SER A 24 -21.37 -15.79 18.96
N ASN A 25 -21.61 -15.98 17.67
CA ASN A 25 -21.82 -17.32 17.11
C ASN A 25 -20.52 -17.97 16.60
N SER A 26 -19.38 -17.33 16.84
CA SER A 26 -18.03 -17.78 16.42
C SER A 26 -17.85 -17.77 14.89
N LYS A 27 -18.68 -17.05 14.17
CA LYS A 27 -18.59 -16.88 12.72
C LYS A 27 -18.95 -15.46 12.35
N LEU A 28 -18.34 -14.95 11.28
CA LEU A 28 -18.65 -13.63 10.77
C LEU A 28 -19.47 -13.75 9.49
N ASN A 29 -20.62 -13.10 9.46
CA ASN A 29 -21.40 -12.98 8.23
C ASN A 29 -20.95 -11.74 7.45
N ALA A 30 -21.50 -11.53 6.27
CA ALA A 30 -21.11 -10.41 5.41
C ALA A 30 -21.33 -9.06 6.11
N SER A 31 -22.41 -8.91 6.85
CA SER A 31 -22.71 -7.65 7.56
C SER A 31 -21.72 -7.36 8.67
N GLU A 32 -21.34 -8.38 9.42
CA GLU A 32 -20.38 -8.22 10.52
C GLU A 32 -18.99 -7.88 10.01
N VAL A 33 -18.55 -8.57 8.97
CA VAL A 33 -17.17 -8.42 8.48
C VAL A 33 -16.95 -7.13 7.69
N THR A 34 -18.00 -6.55 7.09
CA THR A 34 -17.86 -5.31 6.33
C THR A 34 -17.48 -4.11 7.18
N LYS A 35 -17.59 -4.23 8.50
CA LYS A 35 -17.07 -3.21 9.42
C LYS A 35 -15.55 -3.12 9.38
N ASP A 36 -14.87 -4.16 8.91
CA ASP A 36 -13.44 -4.15 8.69
C ASP A 36 -13.17 -3.67 7.25
N PRO A 37 -12.44 -2.56 7.07
CA PRO A 37 -12.19 -2.01 5.73
C PRO A 37 -11.55 -2.96 4.74
N ILE A 38 -10.79 -3.94 5.21
CA ILE A 38 -10.14 -4.93 4.34
C ILE A 38 -11.18 -5.74 3.56
N PHE A 39 -12.39 -5.87 4.10
CA PHE A 39 -13.45 -6.70 3.51
C PHE A 39 -14.48 -5.90 2.72
N GLU A 40 -14.32 -4.59 2.60
CA GLU A 40 -15.31 -3.73 1.94
C GLU A 40 -15.50 -4.03 0.45
N SER A 41 -14.45 -4.35 -0.27
CA SER A 41 -14.49 -4.48 -1.73
C SER A 41 -14.47 -5.94 -2.17
N GLY A 42 -15.46 -6.70 -1.72
CA GLY A 42 -15.59 -8.10 -2.10
C GLY A 42 -14.64 -9.03 -1.37
N GLY A 43 -14.02 -8.56 -0.30
CA GLY A 43 -13.11 -9.37 0.49
C GLY A 43 -13.78 -10.58 1.14
N PHE A 44 -15.06 -10.43 1.49
CA PHE A 44 -15.82 -11.54 2.08
C PHE A 44 -15.83 -12.76 1.16
N SER A 45 -16.15 -12.58 -0.11
CA SER A 45 -16.20 -13.68 -1.07
C SER A 45 -14.85 -14.36 -1.25
N LYS A 46 -13.77 -13.58 -1.21
CA LYS A 46 -12.42 -14.11 -1.35
C LYS A 46 -11.98 -14.85 -0.10
N ALA A 47 -12.39 -14.39 1.08
CA ALA A 47 -12.03 -15.02 2.34
C ALA A 47 -12.86 -16.27 2.59
N ASP A 48 -14.12 -16.29 2.17
CA ASP A 48 -15.05 -17.40 2.34
C ASP A 48 -14.80 -18.47 1.26
N LYS A 49 -13.73 -19.22 1.42
CA LYS A 49 -13.27 -20.18 0.41
C LYS A 49 -14.25 -21.32 0.18
N ASN A 50 -15.00 -21.71 1.20
CA ASN A 50 -15.98 -22.80 1.10
C ASN A 50 -17.38 -22.31 0.73
N HIS A 51 -17.53 -21.00 0.56
CA HIS A 51 -18.80 -20.36 0.16
C HIS A 51 -19.99 -20.74 1.03
N ASN A 52 -19.75 -20.85 2.35
CA ASN A 52 -20.82 -21.20 3.28
C ASN A 52 -21.57 -19.99 3.86
N GLY A 53 -21.21 -18.78 3.42
CA GLY A 53 -21.89 -17.56 3.83
C GLY A 53 -21.39 -16.95 5.13
N SER A 54 -20.36 -17.52 5.73
CA SER A 54 -19.76 -17.01 6.95
C SER A 54 -18.27 -17.31 6.99
N LEU A 55 -17.54 -16.53 7.79
CA LEU A 55 -16.10 -16.73 7.98
C LEU A 55 -15.84 -17.29 9.36
N THR A 56 -15.00 -18.33 9.41
CA THR A 56 -14.41 -18.79 10.65
C THR A 56 -13.27 -17.86 11.03
N GLN A 57 -12.78 -18.00 12.27
CA GLN A 57 -11.62 -17.24 12.72
C GLN A 57 -10.40 -17.50 11.82
N ASP A 58 -10.19 -18.75 11.41
CA ASP A 58 -9.10 -19.11 10.52
C ASP A 58 -9.21 -18.44 9.15
N GLU A 59 -10.39 -18.43 8.55
CA GLU A 59 -10.64 -17.78 7.28
C GLU A 59 -10.41 -16.27 7.37
N TYR A 60 -10.89 -15.66 8.41
CA TYR A 60 -10.72 -14.23 8.67
C TYR A 60 -9.23 -13.88 8.81
N ALA A 61 -8.54 -14.59 9.70
CA ALA A 61 -7.12 -14.31 9.97
C ALA A 61 -6.24 -14.59 8.74
N THR A 62 -6.52 -15.68 8.03
CA THR A 62 -5.75 -16.05 6.82
C THR A 62 -5.88 -14.99 5.74
N TYR A 63 -7.10 -14.55 5.46
CA TYR A 63 -7.32 -13.53 4.44
C TYR A 63 -6.70 -12.19 4.83
N LYS A 64 -6.96 -11.76 6.06
CA LYS A 64 -6.46 -10.47 6.54
C LYS A 64 -4.94 -10.43 6.56
N SER A 65 -4.31 -11.50 7.02
CA SER A 65 -2.84 -11.61 7.02
C SER A 65 -2.27 -11.53 5.61
N ALA A 66 -2.89 -12.22 4.66
CA ALA A 66 -2.44 -12.21 3.26
C ALA A 66 -2.54 -10.81 2.64
N VAL A 67 -3.65 -10.10 2.91
CA VAL A 67 -3.83 -8.73 2.41
C VAL A 67 -2.79 -7.80 3.01
N GLN A 68 -2.55 -7.88 4.31
CA GLN A 68 -1.57 -7.04 4.99
C GLN A 68 -0.15 -7.30 4.50
N GLN A 69 0.19 -8.56 4.23
CA GLN A 69 1.50 -8.91 3.66
C GLN A 69 1.65 -8.35 2.25
N LYS A 70 0.61 -8.41 1.44
CA LYS A 70 0.61 -7.85 0.10
C LYS A 70 0.80 -6.34 0.14
N GLU A 71 0.10 -5.66 1.04
CA GLU A 71 0.23 -4.21 1.23
C GLU A 71 1.64 -3.84 1.70
N ALA A 72 2.21 -4.63 2.61
CA ALA A 72 3.57 -4.39 3.09
C ALA A 72 4.60 -4.54 1.97
N LYS A 73 4.45 -5.56 1.11
CA LYS A 73 5.32 -5.74 -0.05
C LYS A 73 5.18 -4.58 -1.02
N GLN A 74 3.95 -4.14 -1.28
CA GLN A 74 3.71 -3.01 -2.18
C GLN A 74 4.35 -1.74 -1.61
N ALA A 75 4.21 -1.50 -0.31
CA ALA A 75 4.83 -0.35 0.34
C ALA A 75 6.36 -0.39 0.23
N ALA A 76 6.96 -1.57 0.36
CA ALA A 76 8.40 -1.73 0.20
C ALA A 76 8.83 -1.44 -1.24
N HIS A 77 8.08 -1.90 -2.23
CA HIS A 77 8.34 -1.58 -3.63
C HIS A 77 8.22 -0.08 -3.90
N ASP A 78 7.20 0.55 -3.35
CA ASP A 78 6.99 1.99 -3.51
C ASP A 78 8.13 2.79 -2.89
N SER A 79 8.61 2.39 -1.72
CA SER A 79 9.76 3.02 -1.07
C SER A 79 11.03 2.89 -1.90
N ALA A 80 11.24 1.72 -2.50
CA ALA A 80 12.40 1.49 -3.36
C ALA A 80 12.33 2.38 -4.61
N ILE A 81 11.16 2.52 -5.20
CA ILE A 81 10.96 3.40 -6.36
C ILE A 81 11.27 4.85 -5.98
N THR A 82 10.72 5.33 -4.88
CA THR A 82 10.98 6.69 -4.39
C THR A 82 12.46 6.94 -4.22
N SER A 83 13.17 6.01 -3.55
CA SER A 83 14.62 6.13 -3.33
C SER A 83 15.38 6.19 -4.64
N LYS A 84 14.98 5.37 -5.61
CA LYS A 84 15.65 5.30 -6.91
C LYS A 84 15.43 6.57 -7.74
N VAL A 85 14.22 7.12 -7.70
CA VAL A 85 13.92 8.39 -8.37
C VAL A 85 14.78 9.50 -7.78
N LYS A 86 14.83 9.59 -6.45
CA LYS A 86 15.65 10.60 -5.78
C LYS A 86 17.13 10.45 -6.09
N ALA A 87 17.64 9.22 -6.10
CA ALA A 87 19.03 8.96 -6.44
C ALA A 87 19.34 9.38 -7.87
N ASN A 88 18.44 9.10 -8.80
CA ASN A 88 18.61 9.50 -10.20
C ASN A 88 18.59 11.01 -10.35
N TYR A 89 17.78 11.72 -9.59
CA TYR A 89 17.78 13.17 -9.58
C TYR A 89 19.13 13.73 -9.12
N LEU A 90 19.74 13.12 -8.11
CA LEU A 90 21.05 13.55 -7.63
C LEU A 90 22.16 13.34 -8.66
N LEU A 91 22.00 12.37 -9.55
CA LEU A 91 22.97 12.11 -10.62
C LEU A 91 22.84 13.09 -11.78
N GLU A 92 21.72 13.79 -11.89
CA GLU A 92 21.48 14.72 -12.98
C GLU A 92 22.22 16.02 -12.75
N LYS A 93 23.02 16.41 -13.74
CA LYS A 93 23.79 17.67 -13.70
C LYS A 93 22.83 18.84 -13.79
N ASN A 94 23.00 19.81 -12.91
CA ASN A 94 22.18 21.03 -12.85
C ASN A 94 20.72 20.80 -12.46
N PHE A 95 20.40 19.63 -11.92
CA PHE A 95 19.06 19.34 -11.44
C PHE A 95 19.00 19.57 -9.91
N ARG A 96 18.17 20.49 -9.50
CA ARG A 96 18.01 20.84 -8.08
C ARG A 96 16.90 20.02 -7.44
N SER A 97 17.22 18.78 -7.12
CA SER A 97 16.25 17.81 -6.62
C SER A 97 15.66 18.16 -5.25
N PHE A 98 16.34 19.00 -4.48
CA PHE A 98 15.84 19.34 -3.15
C PHE A 98 14.52 20.14 -3.18
N LYS A 99 14.17 20.71 -4.32
CA LYS A 99 12.89 21.41 -4.51
C LYS A 99 11.77 20.48 -4.98
N VAL A 100 12.09 19.24 -5.23
CA VAL A 100 11.15 18.24 -5.76
C VAL A 100 10.89 17.21 -4.70
N SER A 101 9.61 17.05 -4.34
CA SER A 101 9.17 15.99 -3.44
C SER A 101 8.68 14.81 -4.28
N VAL A 102 9.05 13.61 -3.86
CA VAL A 102 8.71 12.38 -4.57
C VAL A 102 7.96 11.47 -3.60
N GLU A 103 6.78 11.04 -4.00
CA GLU A 103 6.02 10.00 -3.31
C GLU A 103 5.64 8.93 -4.31
N THR A 104 5.55 7.70 -3.85
CA THR A 104 5.12 6.59 -4.71
C THR A 104 4.04 5.82 -3.99
N LYS A 105 2.94 5.57 -4.69
CA LYS A 105 1.86 4.74 -4.20
C LYS A 105 1.38 3.81 -5.30
N ASP A 106 1.42 2.52 -5.03
CA ASP A 106 1.01 1.46 -5.98
C ASP A 106 1.70 1.59 -7.34
N GLY A 107 2.98 1.97 -7.33
CA GLY A 107 3.76 2.15 -8.54
C GLY A 107 3.55 3.48 -9.25
N ILE A 108 2.68 4.33 -8.72
CA ILE A 108 2.44 5.67 -9.29
C ILE A 108 3.32 6.67 -8.56
N VAL A 109 4.21 7.33 -9.27
CA VAL A 109 5.09 8.34 -8.71
C VAL A 109 4.38 9.70 -8.77
N ILE A 110 4.32 10.36 -7.63
CA ILE A 110 3.71 11.69 -7.51
C ILE A 110 4.81 12.69 -7.24
N LEU A 111 4.96 13.64 -8.13
CA LEU A 111 5.94 14.71 -8.01
C LEU A 111 5.24 15.99 -7.58
N SER A 112 5.83 16.67 -6.61
CA SER A 112 5.33 17.97 -6.16
C SER A 112 6.49 18.90 -5.83
N GLY A 113 6.21 20.17 -5.74
CA GLY A 113 7.21 21.19 -5.48
C GLY A 113 7.32 22.20 -6.60
N PHE A 114 8.45 22.89 -6.64
CA PHE A 114 8.68 23.98 -7.58
C PHE A 114 9.95 23.75 -8.39
N VAL A 115 9.87 24.09 -9.66
CA VAL A 115 11.04 24.05 -10.57
C VAL A 115 11.14 25.40 -11.30
N ASP A 116 12.31 25.68 -11.84
CA ASP A 116 12.59 26.98 -12.45
C ASP A 116 12.00 27.13 -13.84
N ASP A 117 11.84 26.04 -14.58
CA ASP A 117 11.34 26.09 -15.94
C ASP A 117 10.60 24.80 -16.33
N ALA A 118 9.91 24.85 -17.45
CA ALA A 118 9.14 23.72 -17.97
C ALA A 118 10.03 22.57 -18.40
N ALA A 119 11.22 22.85 -18.87
CA ALA A 119 12.17 21.81 -19.28
C ALA A 119 12.57 20.94 -18.08
N THR A 120 12.81 21.56 -16.94
CA THR A 120 13.13 20.85 -15.71
C THR A 120 11.93 20.01 -15.24
N LYS A 121 10.73 20.56 -15.34
CA LYS A 121 9.50 19.82 -15.00
C LYS A 121 9.36 18.56 -15.84
N ASN A 122 9.55 18.67 -17.14
CA ASN A 122 9.46 17.54 -18.07
C ASN A 122 10.58 16.52 -17.83
N ARG A 123 11.77 17.02 -17.53
CA ARG A 123 12.92 16.16 -17.25
C ARG A 123 12.70 15.34 -15.99
N ALA A 124 12.17 15.95 -14.94
CA ALA A 124 11.84 15.25 -13.70
C ALA A 124 10.85 14.10 -13.96
N GLU A 125 9.85 14.35 -14.79
CA GLU A 125 8.89 13.31 -15.15
C GLU A 125 9.56 12.16 -15.91
N ARG A 126 10.41 12.47 -16.87
CA ARG A 126 11.09 11.43 -17.66
C ARG A 126 12.03 10.59 -16.80
N ILE A 127 12.76 11.22 -15.89
CA ILE A 127 13.64 10.50 -14.97
C ILE A 127 12.84 9.54 -14.12
N ALA A 128 11.73 10.01 -13.55
CA ALA A 128 10.86 9.18 -12.72
C ALA A 128 10.24 8.04 -13.54
N ALA A 129 9.76 8.33 -14.73
CA ALA A 129 9.14 7.32 -15.60
C ALA A 129 10.10 6.24 -16.04
N GLY A 130 11.40 6.54 -16.06
CA GLY A 130 12.44 5.58 -16.45
C GLY A 130 12.82 4.59 -15.35
N VAL A 131 12.34 4.77 -14.12
CA VAL A 131 12.66 3.87 -13.02
C VAL A 131 11.85 2.59 -13.14
N LYS A 132 12.52 1.45 -13.01
CA LYS A 132 11.86 0.15 -13.07
C LYS A 132 10.79 0.03 -12.00
N GLY A 133 9.61 -0.41 -12.39
CA GLY A 133 8.48 -0.59 -11.48
C GLY A 133 7.49 0.56 -11.48
N VAL A 134 7.83 1.68 -12.11
CA VAL A 134 6.94 2.83 -12.21
C VAL A 134 5.86 2.56 -13.26
N LYS A 135 4.61 2.64 -12.82
CA LYS A 135 3.46 2.46 -13.71
C LYS A 135 3.08 3.76 -14.40
N SER A 136 3.11 4.84 -13.68
CA SER A 136 2.82 6.17 -14.21
C SER A 136 3.41 7.24 -13.30
N VAL A 137 3.47 8.46 -13.81
CA VAL A 137 3.97 9.61 -13.05
C VAL A 137 2.91 10.70 -13.08
N LYS A 138 2.54 11.19 -11.91
CA LYS A 138 1.70 12.37 -11.76
C LYS A 138 2.62 13.55 -11.49
N ASN A 139 2.76 14.40 -12.47
CA ASN A 139 3.68 15.53 -12.40
C ASN A 139 2.95 16.77 -11.90
N GLY A 140 2.96 16.96 -10.58
CA GLY A 140 2.38 18.12 -9.94
C GLY A 140 3.38 19.25 -9.70
N LEU A 141 4.53 19.24 -10.36
CA LEU A 141 5.51 20.29 -10.23
C LEU A 141 4.99 21.61 -10.81
N VAL A 142 5.29 22.69 -10.12
CA VAL A 142 4.89 24.04 -10.54
C VAL A 142 6.13 24.78 -11.00
N VAL A 143 6.05 25.36 -12.21
CA VAL A 143 7.12 26.19 -12.73
C VAL A 143 7.04 27.55 -12.04
N LYS A 144 8.11 27.92 -11.37
CA LYS A 144 8.19 29.18 -10.64
C LYS A 144 9.58 29.78 -10.85
N PRO A 145 9.69 30.66 -11.86
CA PRO A 145 10.99 31.28 -12.19
C PRO A 145 11.52 32.18 -11.09
#